data_6afc4ecec10c2c36d5ea279b2a060154
#
_entry.id   6afc4ecec10c2c36d5ea279b2a060154
#
_cell.length_a   1.000
_cell.length_b   1.000
_cell.length_c   1.000
_cell.angle_alpha   90.00
_cell.angle_beta   90.00
_cell.angle_gamma   90.00
#
_symmetry.space_group_name_H-M   'P 1'
#
loop_
_entity.id
_entity.type
_entity.pdbx_description
1 polymer ?
#
loop_
_entity_poly.entity_id
_entity_poly.type
_entity_poly.pdbx_seq_one_letter_code
_entity_poly.pdbx_strand_id
1 'polypeptide(L)'
;RITLESLFNSAIRPRWSFNTLINGIPHFKTLGRYSYNKSMRGMAEFVGEQLGQMVTTDRLKRIRDQWKGPLIIKGVMHSDDAEMAIKIGYDGILVSNHGGRQMDASPAPVEVLSDIVAVVGGKATVMVDSGFSSGLDIVRGLALGAQFVFCGRAFMWGLSALGETGVDHVVDLLTDEIALTLTQIGCPDV
;
A
#
# COMPACT_ATOMS: atom_id res chain seq x y z
N ARG A 1 0.72 -6.64 -26.58
CA ARG A 1 0.05 -6.97 -27.86
C ARG A 1 -1.44 -6.69 -27.70
N ILE A 2 -2.04 -6.01 -28.68
CA ILE A 2 -3.50 -5.87 -28.77
C ILE A 2 -4.04 -7.23 -29.24
N THR A 3 -4.91 -7.85 -28.43
CA THR A 3 -5.56 -9.12 -28.75
C THR A 3 -7.02 -8.88 -29.16
N LEU A 4 -7.65 -9.85 -29.84
CA LEU A 4 -9.08 -9.78 -30.15
C LEU A 4 -9.94 -9.63 -28.89
N GLU A 5 -9.55 -10.29 -27.81
CA GLU A 5 -10.19 -10.16 -26.50
C GLU A 5 -10.06 -8.74 -25.94
N SER A 6 -8.89 -8.10 -26.07
CA SER A 6 -8.70 -6.72 -25.61
C SER A 6 -9.54 -5.73 -26.42
N LEU A 7 -9.68 -5.96 -27.73
CA LEU A 7 -10.56 -5.16 -28.59
C LEU A 7 -12.03 -5.32 -28.23
N PHE A 8 -12.49 -6.55 -28.02
CA PHE A 8 -13.85 -6.83 -27.57
C PHE A 8 -14.12 -6.18 -26.21
N ASN A 9 -13.22 -6.37 -25.23
CA ASN A 9 -13.31 -5.76 -23.91
C ASN A 9 -13.35 -4.23 -23.95
N SER A 10 -12.66 -3.62 -24.88
CA SER A 10 -12.71 -2.17 -25.10
C SER A 10 -14.04 -1.74 -25.71
N ALA A 11 -14.55 -2.48 -26.69
CA ALA A 11 -15.81 -2.18 -27.34
C ALA A 11 -17.02 -2.20 -26.40
N ILE A 12 -17.05 -3.15 -25.45
CA ILE A 12 -18.13 -3.25 -24.46
C ILE A 12 -18.00 -2.26 -23.29
N ARG A 13 -16.92 -1.46 -23.26
CA ARG A 13 -16.69 -0.42 -22.23
C ARG A 13 -16.44 0.95 -22.87
N PRO A 14 -17.45 1.54 -23.55
CA PRO A 14 -17.27 2.74 -24.39
C PRO A 14 -16.77 3.94 -23.59
N ARG A 15 -17.24 4.13 -22.35
CA ARG A 15 -16.80 5.22 -21.48
C ARG A 15 -15.32 5.13 -21.13
N TRP A 16 -14.85 3.93 -20.78
CA TRP A 16 -13.44 3.70 -20.51
C TRP A 16 -12.58 3.90 -21.76
N SER A 17 -13.01 3.36 -22.89
CA SER A 17 -12.29 3.47 -24.16
C SER A 17 -12.19 4.92 -24.64
N PHE A 18 -13.28 5.68 -24.53
CA PHE A 18 -13.28 7.10 -24.86
C PHE A 18 -12.33 7.91 -23.98
N ASN A 19 -12.38 7.69 -22.66
CA ASN A 19 -11.47 8.36 -21.74
C ASN A 19 -10.00 8.00 -21.99
N THR A 20 -9.71 6.74 -22.30
CA THR A 20 -8.35 6.29 -22.64
C THR A 20 -7.88 6.90 -23.95
N LEU A 21 -8.76 7.05 -24.93
CA LEU A 21 -8.44 7.67 -26.23
C LEU A 21 -8.07 9.16 -26.07
N ILE A 22 -8.83 9.89 -25.25
CA ILE A 22 -8.61 11.33 -25.01
C ILE A 22 -7.36 11.57 -24.15
N ASN A 23 -7.20 10.81 -23.07
CA ASN A 23 -6.12 11.03 -22.11
C ASN A 23 -4.82 10.31 -22.48
N GLY A 24 -4.88 9.40 -23.44
CA GLY A 24 -3.74 8.60 -23.88
C GLY A 24 -3.39 7.48 -22.90
N ILE A 25 -2.31 6.76 -23.22
CA ILE A 25 -1.78 5.68 -22.38
C ILE A 25 -1.04 6.30 -21.17
N PRO A 26 -1.34 5.87 -19.94
CA PRO A 26 -0.62 6.35 -18.76
C PRO A 26 0.90 6.11 -18.87
N HIS A 27 1.71 7.08 -18.48
CA HIS A 27 3.16 6.94 -18.41
C HIS A 27 3.73 7.57 -17.15
N PHE A 28 4.85 7.06 -16.71
CA PHE A 28 5.52 7.49 -15.48
C PHE A 28 6.34 8.76 -15.74
N LYS A 29 5.74 9.94 -15.59
CA LYS A 29 6.40 11.24 -15.87
C LYS A 29 7.69 11.42 -15.08
N THR A 30 7.69 11.06 -13.79
CA THR A 30 8.85 11.20 -12.91
C THR A 30 9.97 10.24 -13.29
N LEU A 31 9.66 8.96 -13.46
CA LEU A 31 10.64 7.94 -13.85
C LEU A 31 11.20 8.18 -15.24
N GLY A 32 10.40 8.73 -16.16
CA GLY A 32 10.82 9.08 -17.50
C GLY A 32 11.96 10.12 -17.59
N ARG A 33 12.26 10.81 -16.49
CA ARG A 33 13.43 11.69 -16.39
C ARG A 33 14.75 10.95 -16.20
N TYR A 34 14.68 9.72 -15.68
CA TYR A 34 15.84 8.89 -15.33
C TYR A 34 16.04 7.71 -16.29
N SER A 35 14.99 7.30 -17.02
CA SER A 35 15.06 6.20 -17.98
C SER A 35 15.44 6.68 -19.36
N TYR A 36 16.41 6.04 -19.98
CA TYR A 36 16.80 6.27 -21.38
C TYR A 36 15.71 5.81 -22.36
N ASN A 37 14.96 4.76 -22.02
CA ASN A 37 13.88 4.23 -22.84
C ASN A 37 12.52 4.61 -22.24
N LYS A 38 11.83 5.55 -22.92
CA LYS A 38 10.53 6.09 -22.49
C LYS A 38 9.34 5.19 -22.82
N SER A 39 9.56 4.04 -23.47
CA SER A 39 8.48 3.08 -23.71
C SER A 39 8.03 2.44 -22.40
N MET A 40 6.78 1.97 -22.34
CA MET A 40 6.27 1.25 -21.15
C MET A 40 7.13 0.05 -20.74
N ARG A 41 7.66 -0.68 -21.75
CA ARG A 41 8.55 -1.82 -21.52
C ARG A 41 9.91 -1.37 -20.96
N GLY A 42 10.55 -0.37 -21.58
CA GLY A 42 11.83 0.15 -21.08
C GLY A 42 11.72 0.78 -19.70
N MET A 43 10.56 1.36 -19.39
CA MET A 43 10.28 1.87 -18.06
C MET A 43 10.13 0.74 -17.03
N ALA A 44 9.45 -0.34 -17.40
CA ALA A 44 9.30 -1.52 -16.53
C ALA A 44 10.65 -2.20 -16.28
N GLU A 45 11.49 -2.33 -17.30
CA GLU A 45 12.86 -2.86 -17.21
C GLU A 45 13.70 -1.97 -16.26
N PHE A 46 13.69 -0.66 -16.44
CA PHE A 46 14.40 0.29 -15.58
C PHE A 46 13.94 0.19 -14.10
N VAL A 47 12.63 0.13 -13.87
CA VAL A 47 12.08 -0.04 -12.52
C VAL A 47 12.52 -1.38 -11.92
N GLY A 48 12.50 -2.47 -12.71
CA GLY A 48 12.95 -3.79 -12.27
C GLY A 48 14.42 -3.79 -11.85
N GLU A 49 15.29 -3.13 -12.61
CA GLU A 49 16.72 -2.98 -12.28
C GLU A 49 16.94 -2.17 -10.98
N GLN A 50 16.18 -1.08 -10.80
CA GLN A 50 16.32 -0.23 -9.60
C GLN A 50 15.74 -0.90 -8.35
N LEU A 51 14.62 -1.61 -8.45
CA LEU A 51 13.96 -2.29 -7.35
C LEU A 51 14.53 -3.69 -7.07
N GLY A 52 15.25 -4.29 -8.02
CA GLY A 52 15.87 -5.61 -7.86
C GLY A 52 17.05 -5.66 -6.89
N GLN A 53 17.46 -4.52 -6.34
CA GLN A 53 18.53 -4.48 -5.35
C GLN A 53 18.02 -4.82 -3.95
N MET A 54 18.69 -5.76 -3.27
CA MET A 54 18.40 -6.11 -1.88
C MET A 54 18.50 -4.87 -0.97
N VAL A 55 17.52 -4.73 -0.09
CA VAL A 55 17.57 -3.73 0.97
C VAL A 55 18.37 -4.33 2.13
N THR A 56 19.62 -3.88 2.29
CA THR A 56 20.52 -4.32 3.36
C THR A 56 20.47 -3.37 4.56
N THR A 57 20.83 -3.85 5.74
CA THR A 57 20.95 -3.02 6.96
C THR A 57 21.84 -1.80 6.76
N ASP A 58 22.96 -1.95 6.03
CA ASP A 58 23.87 -0.83 5.76
C ASP A 58 23.23 0.23 4.85
N ARG A 59 22.37 -0.20 3.91
CA ARG A 59 21.60 0.75 3.09
C ARG A 59 20.58 1.51 3.92
N LEU A 60 19.89 0.82 4.84
CA LEU A 60 18.94 1.45 5.77
C LEU A 60 19.62 2.48 6.67
N LYS A 61 20.81 2.16 7.23
CA LYS A 61 21.60 3.11 8.02
C LYS A 61 22.00 4.34 7.21
N ARG A 62 22.52 4.15 5.99
CA ARG A 62 22.89 5.28 5.10
C ARG A 62 21.69 6.19 4.78
N ILE A 63 20.50 5.62 4.58
CA ILE A 63 19.29 6.41 4.36
C ILE A 63 18.96 7.23 5.61
N ARG A 64 19.03 6.61 6.81
CA ARG A 64 18.79 7.31 8.08
C ARG A 64 19.81 8.44 8.30
N ASP A 65 21.08 8.20 7.96
CA ASP A 65 22.15 9.22 8.11
C ASP A 65 21.92 10.44 7.21
N GLN A 66 21.42 10.21 6.02
CA GLN A 66 21.14 11.28 5.04
C GLN A 66 19.84 12.01 5.30
N TRP A 67 18.80 11.30 5.77
CA TRP A 67 17.48 11.87 6.02
C TRP A 67 17.26 12.15 7.50
N LYS A 68 17.03 13.41 7.87
CA LYS A 68 16.89 13.83 9.28
C LYS A 68 15.44 14.05 9.71
N GLY A 69 14.49 14.00 8.78
CA GLY A 69 13.05 14.07 9.09
C GLY A 69 12.46 12.72 9.48
N PRO A 70 11.14 12.65 9.71
CA PRO A 70 10.45 11.40 9.98
C PRO A 70 10.71 10.38 8.87
N LEU A 71 11.02 9.13 9.25
CA LEU A 71 11.37 8.07 8.33
C LEU A 71 10.63 6.78 8.70
N ILE A 72 9.89 6.24 7.74
CA ILE A 72 9.07 5.04 7.89
C ILE A 72 9.66 3.94 7.02
N ILE A 73 9.87 2.77 7.59
CA ILE A 73 10.20 1.57 6.82
C ILE A 73 8.92 0.80 6.49
N LYS A 74 8.77 0.41 5.22
CA LYS A 74 7.63 -0.39 4.73
C LYS A 74 8.08 -1.78 4.31
N GLY A 75 7.18 -2.75 4.51
CA GLY A 75 7.42 -4.15 4.10
C GLY A 75 7.98 -5.01 5.21
N VAL A 76 7.88 -4.55 6.45
CA VAL A 76 8.32 -5.31 7.63
C VAL A 76 7.26 -6.36 7.96
N MET A 77 7.69 -7.62 7.98
CA MET A 77 6.83 -8.78 8.24
C MET A 77 7.38 -9.69 9.35
N HIS A 78 8.48 -9.28 10.01
CA HIS A 78 9.09 -10.02 11.12
C HIS A 78 9.49 -9.09 12.26
N SER A 79 9.36 -9.56 13.49
CA SER A 79 9.69 -8.78 14.70
C SER A 79 11.17 -8.39 14.77
N ASP A 80 12.09 -9.24 14.32
CA ASP A 80 13.53 -8.92 14.32
C ASP A 80 13.86 -7.76 13.38
N ASP A 81 13.19 -7.70 12.22
CA ASP A 81 13.35 -6.58 11.28
C ASP A 81 12.79 -5.27 11.86
N ALA A 82 11.68 -5.36 12.60
CA ALA A 82 11.12 -4.22 13.31
C ALA A 82 12.07 -3.72 14.41
N GLU A 83 12.64 -4.63 15.21
CA GLU A 83 13.62 -4.29 16.24
C GLU A 83 14.89 -3.65 15.62
N MET A 84 15.37 -4.20 14.52
CA MET A 84 16.51 -3.64 13.79
C MET A 84 16.20 -2.23 13.27
N ALA A 85 15.02 -1.99 12.69
CA ALA A 85 14.62 -0.68 12.21
C ALA A 85 14.61 0.38 13.32
N ILE A 86 14.10 0.03 14.52
CA ILE A 86 14.14 0.90 15.68
C ILE A 86 15.58 1.20 16.11
N LYS A 87 16.45 0.18 16.17
CA LYS A 87 17.87 0.36 16.52
C LYS A 87 18.62 1.29 15.55
N ILE A 88 18.20 1.31 14.29
CA ILE A 88 18.74 2.24 13.27
C ILE A 88 18.18 3.67 13.45
N GLY A 89 17.02 3.82 14.11
CA GLY A 89 16.37 5.11 14.34
C GLY A 89 15.28 5.47 13.33
N TYR A 90 14.55 4.47 12.85
CA TYR A 90 13.32 4.69 12.09
C TYR A 90 12.19 5.10 13.03
N ASP A 91 11.39 6.09 12.61
CA ASP A 91 10.32 6.70 13.40
C ASP A 91 9.00 5.95 13.24
N GLY A 92 8.87 5.13 12.19
CA GLY A 92 7.67 4.35 11.94
C GLY A 92 7.94 3.05 11.18
N ILE A 93 7.05 2.10 11.38
CA ILE A 93 7.06 0.78 10.76
C ILE A 93 5.71 0.55 10.09
N LEU A 94 5.72 0.28 8.79
CA LEU A 94 4.55 -0.15 8.05
C LEU A 94 4.63 -1.65 7.80
N VAL A 95 3.84 -2.39 8.56
CA VAL A 95 3.67 -3.85 8.42
C VAL A 95 2.92 -4.11 7.11
N SER A 96 3.55 -4.81 6.18
CA SER A 96 3.05 -4.90 4.81
C SER A 96 3.68 -6.05 4.04
N ASN A 97 2.86 -6.88 3.41
CA ASN A 97 3.30 -7.86 2.39
C ASN A 97 3.05 -7.36 0.95
N HIS A 98 2.86 -6.05 0.76
CA HIS A 98 2.55 -5.42 -0.53
C HIS A 98 1.24 -5.94 -1.16
N GLY A 99 0.30 -6.42 -0.34
CA GLY A 99 -0.97 -7.00 -0.81
C GLY A 99 -0.81 -8.35 -1.49
N GLY A 100 0.22 -9.13 -1.13
CA GLY A 100 0.55 -10.41 -1.75
C GLY A 100 1.17 -10.30 -3.14
N ARG A 101 1.52 -9.08 -3.60
CA ARG A 101 1.96 -8.84 -4.98
C ARG A 101 3.44 -9.16 -5.24
N GLN A 102 4.24 -9.24 -4.19
CA GLN A 102 5.67 -9.58 -4.29
C GLN A 102 5.90 -11.08 -4.06
N MET A 103 5.26 -11.64 -3.04
CA MET A 103 5.38 -13.03 -2.66
C MET A 103 4.02 -13.52 -2.15
N ASP A 104 3.39 -14.42 -2.89
CA ASP A 104 2.04 -14.93 -2.59
C ASP A 104 2.00 -15.77 -1.30
N ALA A 105 3.07 -16.52 -1.03
CA ALA A 105 3.21 -17.36 0.16
C ALA A 105 3.60 -16.59 1.45
N SER A 106 3.63 -15.26 1.41
CA SER A 106 3.89 -14.45 2.60
C SER A 106 2.71 -14.49 3.57
N PRO A 107 2.92 -14.52 4.89
CA PRO A 107 1.84 -14.41 5.87
C PRO A 107 1.05 -13.11 5.66
N ALA A 108 -0.20 -13.08 6.13
CA ALA A 108 -0.95 -11.84 6.13
C ALA A 108 -0.40 -10.87 7.19
N PRO A 109 -0.32 -9.56 6.91
CA PRO A 109 0.17 -8.59 7.89
C PRO A 109 -0.55 -8.63 9.24
N VAL A 110 -1.85 -8.93 9.25
CA VAL A 110 -2.64 -9.06 10.46
C VAL A 110 -2.16 -10.20 11.38
N GLU A 111 -1.57 -11.25 10.82
CA GLU A 111 -1.06 -12.41 11.58
C GLU A 111 0.21 -12.09 12.35
N VAL A 112 1.03 -11.16 11.86
CA VAL A 112 2.32 -10.78 12.48
C VAL A 112 2.26 -9.43 13.21
N LEU A 113 1.15 -8.71 13.09
CA LEU A 113 1.00 -7.34 13.59
C LEU A 113 1.21 -7.25 15.11
N SER A 114 0.59 -8.12 15.88
CA SER A 114 0.67 -8.11 17.35
C SER A 114 2.10 -8.33 17.85
N ASP A 115 2.86 -9.23 17.23
CA ASP A 115 4.24 -9.52 17.61
C ASP A 115 5.14 -8.31 17.30
N ILE A 116 4.91 -7.65 16.16
CA ILE A 116 5.64 -6.44 15.78
C ILE A 116 5.29 -5.29 16.75
N VAL A 117 4.03 -5.08 17.08
CA VAL A 117 3.60 -4.07 18.05
C VAL A 117 4.27 -4.30 19.40
N ALA A 118 4.30 -5.54 19.87
CA ALA A 118 4.92 -5.90 21.16
C ALA A 118 6.43 -5.57 21.19
N VAL A 119 7.15 -5.88 20.13
CA VAL A 119 8.61 -5.59 20.01
C VAL A 119 8.89 -4.10 19.87
N VAL A 120 8.05 -3.38 19.13
CA VAL A 120 8.18 -1.93 18.96
C VAL A 120 7.98 -1.21 20.31
N GLY A 121 7.02 -1.66 21.11
CA GLY A 121 6.83 -1.18 22.50
C GLY A 121 6.68 0.33 22.61
N GLY A 122 6.00 0.97 21.67
CA GLY A 122 5.75 2.41 21.64
C GLY A 122 6.95 3.28 21.21
N LYS A 123 8.07 2.69 20.80
CA LYS A 123 9.28 3.43 20.38
C LYS A 123 9.18 4.02 18.97
N ALA A 124 8.26 3.52 18.17
CA ALA A 124 7.98 3.98 16.81
C ALA A 124 6.49 3.80 16.51
N THR A 125 5.96 4.55 15.54
CA THR A 125 4.59 4.40 15.06
C THR A 125 4.45 3.11 14.27
N VAL A 126 3.53 2.21 14.68
CA VAL A 126 3.20 1.00 13.92
C VAL A 126 1.97 1.25 13.06
N MET A 127 2.14 1.01 11.78
CA MET A 127 1.08 1.13 10.77
C MET A 127 0.94 -0.20 10.05
N VAL A 128 -0.20 -0.44 9.44
CA VAL A 128 -0.46 -1.68 8.68
C VAL A 128 -1.16 -1.40 7.37
N ASP A 129 -0.83 -2.18 6.34
CA ASP A 129 -1.59 -2.27 5.10
C ASP A 129 -1.73 -3.74 4.65
N SER A 130 -2.28 -3.94 3.48
CA SER A 130 -2.48 -5.23 2.82
C SER A 130 -3.63 -6.06 3.40
N GLY A 131 -4.66 -6.20 2.58
CA GLY A 131 -5.84 -6.99 2.93
C GLY A 131 -6.97 -6.22 3.60
N PHE A 132 -6.74 -5.00 4.03
CA PHE A 132 -7.75 -4.14 4.63
C PHE A 132 -8.68 -3.55 3.55
N SER A 133 -9.94 -3.94 3.54
CA SER A 133 -10.91 -3.54 2.52
C SER A 133 -12.28 -3.18 3.07
N SER A 134 -12.50 -3.32 4.37
CA SER A 134 -13.74 -2.98 5.09
C SER A 134 -13.45 -2.19 6.36
N GLY A 135 -14.49 -1.51 6.91
CA GLY A 135 -14.38 -0.85 8.19
C GLY A 135 -14.11 -1.83 9.34
N LEU A 136 -14.64 -3.04 9.27
CA LEU A 136 -14.33 -4.10 10.24
C LEU A 136 -12.85 -4.49 10.22
N ASP A 137 -12.22 -4.59 9.03
CA ASP A 137 -10.80 -4.89 8.94
C ASP A 137 -9.97 -3.77 9.59
N ILE A 138 -10.35 -2.51 9.36
CA ILE A 138 -9.69 -1.34 9.96
C ILE A 138 -9.76 -1.42 11.49
N VAL A 139 -10.94 -1.64 12.06
CA VAL A 139 -11.12 -1.77 13.51
C VAL A 139 -10.28 -2.93 14.08
N ARG A 140 -10.20 -4.06 13.38
CA ARG A 140 -9.34 -5.18 13.78
C ARG A 140 -7.86 -4.80 13.78
N GLY A 141 -7.38 -4.10 12.74
CA GLY A 141 -6.01 -3.62 12.68
C GLY A 141 -5.65 -2.70 13.83
N LEU A 142 -6.53 -1.76 14.16
CA LEU A 142 -6.36 -0.84 15.28
C LEU A 142 -6.42 -1.59 16.63
N ALA A 143 -7.36 -2.51 16.82
CA ALA A 143 -7.47 -3.33 18.02
C ALA A 143 -6.23 -4.23 18.26
N LEU A 144 -5.52 -4.63 17.21
CA LEU A 144 -4.25 -5.35 17.29
C LEU A 144 -3.04 -4.45 17.58
N GLY A 145 -3.26 -3.14 17.74
CA GLY A 145 -2.26 -2.17 18.16
C GLY A 145 -1.62 -1.36 17.05
N ALA A 146 -2.11 -1.43 15.81
CA ALA A 146 -1.72 -0.48 14.79
C ALA A 146 -2.27 0.91 15.14
N GLN A 147 -1.48 1.95 14.92
CA GLN A 147 -1.88 3.34 15.10
C GLN A 147 -2.47 3.94 13.81
N PHE A 148 -2.27 3.28 12.67
CA PHE A 148 -2.84 3.69 11.40
C PHE A 148 -2.99 2.49 10.44
N VAL A 149 -4.08 2.49 9.66
CA VAL A 149 -4.37 1.45 8.66
C VAL A 149 -4.48 2.08 7.29
N PHE A 150 -3.76 1.51 6.31
CA PHE A 150 -3.86 1.94 4.92
C PHE A 150 -4.72 0.97 4.10
N CYS A 151 -5.63 1.51 3.32
CA CYS A 151 -6.43 0.79 2.34
C CYS A 151 -5.96 1.15 0.93
N GLY A 152 -5.74 0.15 0.09
CA GLY A 152 -5.29 0.36 -1.30
C GLY A 152 -6.38 0.03 -2.31
N ARG A 153 -6.69 -1.25 -2.46
CA ARG A 153 -7.58 -1.77 -3.52
C ARG A 153 -9.01 -1.25 -3.43
N ALA A 154 -9.54 -1.02 -2.23
CA ALA A 154 -10.87 -0.44 -2.06
C ALA A 154 -11.01 0.90 -2.81
N PHE A 155 -10.04 1.81 -2.63
CA PHE A 155 -10.01 3.10 -3.33
C PHE A 155 -9.80 2.95 -4.84
N MET A 156 -8.93 2.02 -5.27
CA MET A 156 -8.75 1.74 -6.71
C MET A 156 -10.04 1.24 -7.35
N TRP A 157 -10.81 0.40 -6.68
CA TRP A 157 -12.09 -0.10 -7.17
C TRP A 157 -13.15 1.00 -7.22
N GLY A 158 -13.26 1.82 -6.18
CA GLY A 158 -14.16 2.98 -6.17
C GLY A 158 -13.86 3.93 -7.32
N LEU A 159 -12.60 4.32 -7.48
CA LEU A 159 -12.15 5.17 -8.57
C LEU A 159 -12.44 4.56 -9.95
N SER A 160 -12.20 3.24 -10.12
CA SER A 160 -12.42 2.55 -11.39
C SER A 160 -13.91 2.43 -11.74
N ALA A 161 -14.77 2.27 -10.74
CA ALA A 161 -16.21 2.10 -10.95
C ALA A 161 -16.94 3.43 -11.20
N LEU A 162 -16.65 4.46 -10.41
CA LEU A 162 -17.42 5.71 -10.35
C LEU A 162 -16.58 6.96 -10.68
N GLY A 163 -15.30 6.81 -10.96
CA GLY A 163 -14.41 7.95 -11.17
C GLY A 163 -14.12 8.69 -9.85
N GLU A 164 -13.97 10.00 -9.92
CA GLU A 164 -13.61 10.84 -8.77
C GLU A 164 -14.58 10.67 -7.58
N THR A 165 -15.87 10.63 -7.83
CA THR A 165 -16.90 10.41 -6.81
C THR A 165 -16.80 9.04 -6.13
N GLY A 166 -16.13 8.08 -6.76
CA GLY A 166 -15.93 6.74 -6.19
C GLY A 166 -14.97 6.73 -5.01
N VAL A 167 -14.07 7.69 -4.94
CA VAL A 167 -13.16 7.86 -3.80
C VAL A 167 -13.95 8.31 -2.57
N ASP A 168 -14.78 9.34 -2.72
CA ASP A 168 -15.63 9.84 -1.64
C ASP A 168 -16.59 8.76 -1.16
N HIS A 169 -17.21 8.02 -2.10
CA HIS A 169 -18.08 6.90 -1.76
C HIS A 169 -17.39 5.81 -0.94
N VAL A 170 -16.13 5.49 -1.23
CA VAL A 170 -15.36 4.51 -0.44
C VAL A 170 -15.05 5.06 0.96
N VAL A 171 -14.75 6.36 1.09
CA VAL A 171 -14.55 6.99 2.41
C VAL A 171 -15.82 6.87 3.24
N ASP A 172 -16.97 7.21 2.66
CA ASP A 172 -18.27 7.13 3.35
C ASP A 172 -18.56 5.70 3.80
N LEU A 173 -18.43 4.71 2.90
CA LEU A 173 -18.64 3.30 3.21
C LEU A 173 -17.75 2.82 4.37
N LEU A 174 -16.46 3.10 4.31
CA LEU A 174 -15.53 2.68 5.35
C LEU A 174 -15.85 3.37 6.68
N THR A 175 -16.24 4.64 6.65
CA THR A 175 -16.63 5.40 7.86
C THR A 175 -17.87 4.80 8.49
N ASP A 176 -18.91 4.52 7.70
CA ASP A 176 -20.15 3.92 8.18
C ASP A 176 -19.92 2.51 8.75
N GLU A 177 -19.09 1.69 8.10
CA GLU A 177 -18.75 0.36 8.58
C GLU A 177 -17.94 0.39 9.88
N ILE A 178 -17.02 1.35 10.05
CA ILE A 178 -16.29 1.56 11.31
C ILE A 178 -17.27 1.93 12.41
N ALA A 179 -18.14 2.94 12.19
CA ALA A 179 -19.11 3.39 13.17
C ALA A 179 -20.08 2.27 13.58
N LEU A 180 -20.57 1.50 12.61
CA LEU A 180 -21.41 0.34 12.88
C LEU A 180 -20.70 -0.72 13.69
N THR A 181 -19.46 -1.05 13.34
CA THR A 181 -18.63 -2.04 14.04
C THR A 181 -18.43 -1.63 15.49
N LEU A 182 -18.00 -0.38 15.73
CA LEU A 182 -17.79 0.15 17.09
C LEU A 182 -19.08 0.12 17.92
N THR A 183 -20.21 0.49 17.30
CA THR A 183 -21.52 0.42 17.96
C THR A 183 -21.88 -1.02 18.37
N GLN A 184 -21.66 -1.99 17.48
CA GLN A 184 -22.00 -3.40 17.76
C GLN A 184 -21.14 -4.03 18.85
N ILE A 185 -19.87 -3.61 18.99
CA ILE A 185 -18.98 -4.10 20.04
C ILE A 185 -19.04 -3.25 21.33
N GLY A 186 -19.82 -2.17 21.34
CA GLY A 186 -19.98 -1.29 22.50
C GLY A 186 -18.75 -0.42 22.80
N CYS A 187 -17.89 -0.15 21.81
CA CYS A 187 -16.74 0.74 21.95
C CYS A 187 -17.11 2.14 21.45
N PRO A 188 -16.88 3.21 22.22
CA PRO A 188 -17.18 4.58 21.80
C PRO A 188 -16.15 5.15 20.81
N ASP A 189 -14.94 4.60 20.79
CA ASP A 189 -13.79 5.01 19.97
C ASP A 189 -12.85 3.84 19.67
N VAL A 190 -11.80 4.05 18.90
CA VAL A 190 -10.75 3.08 18.52
C VAL A 190 -9.43 3.39 19.21
#